data_2158c6552478f1a4ce6837436ca0495d
#
_entry.id   2158c6552478f1a4ce6837436ca0495d
#
_cell.length_a   1.000
_cell.length_b   1.000
_cell.length_c   1.000
_cell.angle_alpha   90.00
_cell.angle_beta   90.00
_cell.angle_gamma   90.00
#
_symmetry.space_group_name_H-M   'P 1'
#
loop_
_entity.id
_entity.type
_entity.pdbx_description
1 polymer ?
#
loop_
_entity_poly.entity_id
_entity_poly.type
_entity_poly.pdbx_seq_one_letter_code
_entity_poly.pdbx_strand_id
1 'polypeptide(L)'
;NDRVWNALEKLALHNPQVFVDYYSNDLVDLISTAWLGPAYQVTSQVNVVNPGGAAQEPHRDYHLGFMTNEEAASFPAHVHRLSPMMTLQGAVAHCDMPLETGPTMYLPHSQKYEAGYLAWRRDDFKAYFADHHVQLSLQLGDAVFFNPALFHGAGTNVTSDVYRIANLLQVGTAMGRTLEAVDRGAMLDALYPVLLDRVVEGGDRALVDCAVAAAAEGYPFPCNLDIDKPIGGLTPPSDADRVRKALDAGTSAAEFAAVLAARRS
;
A
#
# COMPACT_ATOMS: atom_id res chain seq x y z
N ASN A 1 17.07 8.00 -10.35
CA ASN A 1 16.22 7.32 -9.34
C ASN A 1 15.71 6.03 -9.93
N ASP A 2 15.84 4.93 -9.18
CA ASP A 2 15.40 3.60 -9.61
C ASP A 2 14.15 3.19 -8.85
N ARG A 3 13.35 2.29 -9.44
CA ARG A 3 12.14 1.81 -8.82
C ARG A 3 11.85 0.36 -9.16
N VAL A 4 11.50 -0.43 -8.16
CA VAL A 4 10.91 -1.75 -8.33
C VAL A 4 9.39 -1.60 -8.18
N TRP A 5 8.69 -1.69 -9.29
CA TRP A 5 7.24 -1.71 -9.34
C TRP A 5 6.70 -3.06 -8.90
N ASN A 6 5.48 -3.09 -8.37
CA ASN A 6 4.81 -4.29 -7.91
C ASN A 6 5.68 -5.11 -6.93
N ALA A 7 6.32 -4.38 -5.99
CA ALA A 7 7.26 -4.99 -5.06
C ALA A 7 6.58 -5.96 -4.09
N LEU A 8 5.33 -5.71 -3.73
CA LEU A 8 4.52 -6.59 -2.88
C LEU A 8 4.44 -8.00 -3.47
N GLU A 9 3.94 -8.11 -4.71
CA GLU A 9 3.78 -9.40 -5.39
C GLU A 9 5.14 -10.07 -5.63
N LYS A 10 6.12 -9.31 -6.11
CA LYS A 10 7.48 -9.84 -6.34
C LYS A 10 8.09 -10.42 -5.07
N LEU A 11 7.92 -9.75 -3.93
CA LEU A 11 8.42 -10.25 -2.66
C LEU A 11 7.72 -11.56 -2.27
N ALA A 12 6.39 -11.61 -2.39
CA ALA A 12 5.61 -12.81 -2.09
C ALA A 12 6.03 -14.01 -2.94
N LEU A 13 6.24 -13.79 -4.25
CA LEU A 13 6.57 -14.86 -5.18
C LEU A 13 8.04 -15.31 -5.11
N HIS A 14 8.99 -14.40 -4.86
CA HIS A 14 10.40 -14.70 -4.88
C HIS A 14 10.99 -15.05 -3.49
N ASN A 15 10.39 -14.50 -2.42
CA ASN A 15 10.83 -14.78 -1.06
C ASN A 15 9.65 -14.73 -0.07
N PRO A 16 8.77 -15.74 -0.09
CA PRO A 16 7.57 -15.77 0.74
C PRO A 16 7.88 -15.71 2.24
N GLN A 17 9.00 -16.25 2.70
CA GLN A 17 9.42 -16.16 4.10
C GLN A 17 9.67 -14.71 4.51
N VAL A 18 10.44 -13.97 3.73
CA VAL A 18 10.72 -12.55 4.00
C VAL A 18 9.44 -11.71 3.90
N PHE A 19 8.51 -12.05 2.99
CA PHE A 19 7.21 -11.40 2.93
C PHE A 19 6.45 -11.57 4.24
N VAL A 20 6.34 -12.81 4.75
CA VAL A 20 5.64 -13.08 6.02
C VAL A 20 6.32 -12.36 7.18
N ASP A 21 7.65 -12.40 7.26
CA ASP A 21 8.38 -11.69 8.31
C ASP A 21 8.17 -10.17 8.27
N TYR A 22 8.14 -9.58 7.07
CA TYR A 22 7.99 -8.14 6.86
C TYR A 22 6.57 -7.63 7.15
N TYR A 23 5.55 -8.37 6.69
CA TYR A 23 4.16 -7.97 6.81
C TYR A 23 3.44 -8.56 8.04
N SER A 24 4.09 -9.40 8.82
CA SER A 24 3.67 -9.73 10.19
C SER A 24 3.94 -8.54 11.12
N ASN A 25 3.26 -7.42 10.85
CA ASN A 25 3.52 -6.14 11.48
C ASN A 25 2.19 -5.49 11.90
N ASP A 26 1.96 -5.45 13.21
CA ASP A 26 0.74 -4.93 13.83
C ASP A 26 0.58 -3.42 13.63
N LEU A 27 1.67 -2.67 13.51
CA LEU A 27 1.62 -1.22 13.31
C LEU A 27 1.07 -0.86 11.92
N VAL A 28 1.49 -1.58 10.87
CA VAL A 28 0.97 -1.38 9.51
C VAL A 28 -0.52 -1.70 9.46
N ASP A 29 -0.93 -2.81 10.09
CA ASP A 29 -2.34 -3.20 10.17
C ASP A 29 -3.17 -2.18 10.97
N LEU A 30 -2.69 -1.77 12.14
CA LEU A 30 -3.36 -0.80 13.00
C LEU A 30 -3.61 0.53 12.28
N ILE A 31 -2.58 1.10 11.65
CA ILE A 31 -2.69 2.39 10.96
C ILE A 31 -3.61 2.27 9.75
N SER A 32 -3.47 1.20 8.96
CA SER A 32 -4.32 0.96 7.79
C SER A 32 -5.78 0.78 8.18
N THR A 33 -6.06 -0.03 9.20
CA THR A 33 -7.42 -0.24 9.71
C THR A 33 -8.01 1.02 10.32
N ALA A 34 -7.22 1.82 11.06
CA ALA A 34 -7.69 3.07 11.66
C ALA A 34 -8.09 4.12 10.61
N TRP A 35 -7.41 4.16 9.47
CA TRP A 35 -7.70 5.13 8.41
C TRP A 35 -8.71 4.61 7.38
N LEU A 36 -8.60 3.37 6.93
CA LEU A 36 -9.34 2.81 5.80
C LEU A 36 -10.46 1.84 6.21
N GLY A 37 -10.48 1.42 7.47
CA GLY A 37 -11.32 0.32 7.94
C GLY A 37 -10.71 -1.05 7.63
N PRO A 38 -11.41 -2.14 8.01
CA PRO A 38 -10.96 -3.50 7.74
C PRO A 38 -10.94 -3.79 6.23
N ALA A 39 -10.24 -4.85 5.87
CA ALA A 39 -10.12 -5.33 4.48
C ALA A 39 -9.41 -4.33 3.53
N TYR A 40 -8.53 -3.51 4.06
CA TYR A 40 -7.67 -2.64 3.25
C TYR A 40 -6.81 -3.47 2.26
N GLN A 41 -6.33 -2.82 1.22
CA GLN A 41 -5.56 -3.45 0.15
C GLN A 41 -4.18 -2.83 0.06
N VAL A 42 -3.12 -3.60 0.32
CA VAL A 42 -1.74 -3.13 0.20
C VAL A 42 -1.24 -3.32 -1.23
N THR A 43 -0.58 -2.32 -1.76
CA THR A 43 0.39 -2.41 -2.86
C THR A 43 1.67 -1.71 -2.45
N SER A 44 2.81 -2.04 -3.05
CA SER A 44 4.07 -1.42 -2.67
C SER A 44 5.09 -1.34 -3.80
N GLN A 45 5.97 -0.36 -3.69
CA GLN A 45 7.06 -0.10 -4.63
C GLN A 45 8.34 0.18 -3.84
N VAL A 46 9.46 -0.43 -4.21
CA VAL A 46 10.75 -0.01 -3.67
C VAL A 46 11.29 1.12 -4.52
N ASN A 47 11.57 2.25 -3.88
CA ASN A 47 12.15 3.43 -4.51
C ASN A 47 13.57 3.65 -4.03
N VAL A 48 14.48 3.89 -4.98
CA VAL A 48 15.87 4.25 -4.71
C VAL A 48 16.14 5.63 -5.26
N VAL A 49 16.51 6.56 -4.40
CA VAL A 49 17.02 7.86 -4.82
C VAL A 49 18.54 7.82 -4.77
N ASN A 50 19.14 7.84 -5.96
CA ASN A 50 20.58 7.73 -6.13
C ASN A 50 21.32 8.97 -5.57
N PRO A 51 22.61 8.86 -5.24
CA PRO A 51 23.45 10.01 -4.94
C PRO A 51 23.32 11.09 -6.03
N GLY A 52 23.11 12.34 -5.62
CA GLY A 52 22.86 13.46 -6.56
C GLY A 52 21.48 13.45 -7.22
N GLY A 53 20.58 12.55 -6.84
CA GLY A 53 19.23 12.46 -7.40
C GLY A 53 18.40 13.72 -7.14
N ALA A 54 17.81 14.29 -8.19
CA ALA A 54 16.99 15.50 -8.09
C ALA A 54 15.66 15.25 -7.37
N ALA A 55 15.14 16.30 -6.73
CA ALA A 55 13.81 16.30 -6.14
C ALA A 55 12.71 16.00 -7.18
N GLN A 56 11.62 15.46 -6.72
CA GLN A 56 10.38 15.40 -7.50
C GLN A 56 9.68 16.77 -7.46
N GLU A 57 8.94 17.07 -8.52
CA GLU A 57 7.96 18.14 -8.43
C GLU A 57 6.91 17.80 -7.37
N PRO A 58 6.50 18.78 -6.56
CA PRO A 58 5.43 18.58 -5.59
C PRO A 58 4.14 18.18 -6.29
N HIS A 59 3.46 17.19 -5.77
CA HIS A 59 2.28 16.61 -6.38
C HIS A 59 1.30 16.08 -5.33
N ARG A 60 0.13 15.67 -5.78
CA ARG A 60 -0.83 14.84 -5.07
C ARG A 60 -0.96 13.53 -5.79
N ASP A 61 -1.04 12.46 -5.04
CA ASP A 61 -1.19 11.13 -5.60
C ASP A 61 -2.65 10.67 -5.61
N TYR A 62 -2.85 9.51 -6.22
CA TYR A 62 -4.09 8.73 -6.35
C TYR A 62 -5.20 9.39 -7.16
N HIS A 63 -5.91 8.54 -7.84
CA HIS A 63 -7.08 8.84 -8.64
C HIS A 63 -6.89 10.12 -9.46
N LEU A 64 -7.39 11.24 -8.94
CA LEU A 64 -7.36 12.53 -9.62
C LEU A 64 -5.95 13.14 -9.73
N GLY A 65 -5.01 12.75 -8.87
CA GLY A 65 -3.62 13.24 -8.90
C GLY A 65 -2.83 12.79 -10.13
N PHE A 66 -3.23 11.66 -10.73
CA PHE A 66 -2.60 11.12 -11.95
C PHE A 66 -3.25 11.61 -13.25
N MET A 67 -4.28 12.43 -13.15
CA MET A 67 -5.02 12.96 -14.27
C MET A 67 -4.52 14.35 -14.66
N THR A 68 -4.79 14.76 -15.88
CA THR A 68 -4.67 16.17 -16.28
C THR A 68 -5.67 17.02 -15.50
N ASN A 69 -5.45 18.35 -15.46
CA ASN A 69 -6.42 19.26 -14.83
C ASN A 69 -7.80 19.19 -15.49
N GLU A 70 -7.84 19.04 -16.81
CA GLU A 70 -9.07 18.94 -17.57
C GLU A 70 -9.84 17.66 -17.22
N GLU A 71 -9.18 16.51 -17.19
CA GLU A 71 -9.78 15.24 -16.77
C GLU A 71 -10.26 15.30 -15.32
N ALA A 72 -9.43 15.79 -14.40
CA ALA A 72 -9.79 15.91 -13.00
C ALA A 72 -10.99 16.87 -12.79
N ALA A 73 -11.07 17.97 -13.55
CA ALA A 73 -12.18 18.93 -13.48
C ALA A 73 -13.53 18.33 -13.95
N SER A 74 -13.51 17.24 -14.72
CA SER A 74 -14.75 16.55 -15.15
C SER A 74 -15.45 15.80 -14.01
N PHE A 75 -14.75 15.55 -12.90
CA PHE A 75 -15.32 14.86 -11.74
C PHE A 75 -16.03 15.84 -10.82
N PRO A 76 -17.19 15.46 -10.26
CA PRO A 76 -17.94 16.33 -9.35
C PRO A 76 -17.21 16.53 -8.02
N ALA A 77 -17.49 17.64 -7.34
CA ALA A 77 -16.80 18.06 -6.12
C ALA A 77 -16.75 16.99 -5.00
N HIS A 78 -17.80 16.17 -4.86
CA HIS A 78 -17.82 15.11 -3.86
C HIS A 78 -16.80 13.99 -4.13
N VAL A 79 -16.45 13.74 -5.40
CA VAL A 79 -15.38 12.78 -5.76
C VAL A 79 -14.02 13.34 -5.38
N HIS A 80 -13.80 14.64 -5.56
CA HIS A 80 -12.58 15.31 -5.10
C HIS A 80 -12.39 15.21 -3.58
N ARG A 81 -13.48 15.24 -2.81
CA ARG A 81 -13.45 15.06 -1.35
C ARG A 81 -13.25 13.60 -0.94
N LEU A 82 -13.85 12.68 -1.68
CA LEU A 82 -13.78 11.24 -1.37
C LEU A 82 -12.41 10.65 -1.67
N SER A 83 -11.79 11.03 -2.79
CA SER A 83 -10.54 10.45 -3.28
C SER A 83 -9.45 10.35 -2.19
N PRO A 84 -9.11 11.40 -1.43
CA PRO A 84 -8.07 11.31 -0.40
C PRO A 84 -8.46 10.46 0.83
N MET A 85 -9.72 10.13 0.98
CA MET A 85 -10.21 9.29 2.10
C MET A 85 -10.15 7.79 1.78
N MET A 86 -10.01 7.44 0.52
CA MET A 86 -10.02 6.04 0.05
C MET A 86 -8.63 5.42 0.03
N THR A 87 -7.59 6.16 0.34
CA THR A 87 -6.20 5.74 0.23
C THR A 87 -5.36 6.26 1.38
N LEU A 88 -4.28 5.55 1.67
CA LEU A 88 -3.25 5.92 2.62
C LEU A 88 -1.90 5.66 1.97
N GLN A 89 -1.02 6.65 1.98
CA GLN A 89 0.37 6.45 1.60
C GLN A 89 1.25 6.25 2.82
N GLY A 90 2.28 5.42 2.64
CA GLY A 90 3.31 5.24 3.64
C GLY A 90 4.67 5.03 2.99
N ALA A 91 5.70 5.20 3.77
CA ALA A 91 7.06 4.86 3.40
C ALA A 91 7.75 4.20 4.59
N VAL A 92 8.33 3.04 4.38
CA VAL A 92 9.21 2.38 5.35
C VAL A 92 10.64 2.59 4.91
N ALA A 93 11.46 3.15 5.79
CA ALA A 93 12.87 3.42 5.54
C ALA A 93 13.68 2.12 5.54
N HIS A 94 14.38 1.82 4.43
CA HIS A 94 15.29 0.69 4.30
C HIS A 94 16.78 1.10 4.45
N CYS A 95 17.01 2.32 4.87
CA CYS A 95 18.29 2.87 5.28
C CYS A 95 18.04 4.09 6.16
N ASP A 96 19.06 4.58 6.84
CA ASP A 96 18.98 5.89 7.50
C ASP A 96 18.80 6.98 6.46
N MET A 97 17.91 7.92 6.73
CA MET A 97 17.53 9.02 5.83
C MET A 97 17.67 10.37 6.54
N PRO A 98 18.89 10.85 6.78
CA PRO A 98 19.10 12.23 7.19
C PRO A 98 18.63 13.19 6.09
N LEU A 99 18.45 14.48 6.41
CA LEU A 99 17.85 15.46 5.50
C LEU A 99 18.62 15.59 4.17
N GLU A 100 19.93 15.37 4.20
CA GLU A 100 20.83 15.45 3.03
C GLU A 100 20.53 14.37 2.00
N THR A 101 19.92 13.27 2.38
CA THR A 101 19.49 12.21 1.45
C THR A 101 18.18 12.51 0.73
N GLY A 102 17.57 13.66 1.04
CA GLY A 102 16.33 14.13 0.41
C GLY A 102 15.10 13.30 0.77
N PRO A 103 14.79 13.06 2.06
CA PRO A 103 13.53 12.43 2.43
C PRO A 103 12.34 13.22 1.90
N THR A 104 11.17 12.62 1.92
CA THR A 104 9.96 13.25 1.37
C THR A 104 9.70 14.61 2.00
N MET A 105 9.46 15.59 1.14
CA MET A 105 8.98 16.92 1.50
C MET A 105 7.44 16.88 1.62
N TYR A 106 6.91 17.48 2.65
CA TYR A 106 5.47 17.54 2.91
C TYR A 106 5.03 18.99 3.14
N LEU A 107 3.91 19.40 2.56
CA LEU A 107 3.28 20.70 2.89
C LEU A 107 2.16 20.44 3.92
N PRO A 108 2.37 20.76 5.21
CA PRO A 108 1.40 20.50 6.26
C PRO A 108 0.04 21.14 5.95
N HIS A 109 -1.04 20.40 6.23
CA HIS A 109 -2.43 20.81 6.04
C HIS A 109 -2.91 21.01 4.61
N SER A 110 -2.07 20.84 3.59
CA SER A 110 -2.46 21.04 2.18
C SER A 110 -3.54 20.07 1.69
N GLN A 111 -3.68 18.89 2.33
CA GLN A 111 -4.76 17.95 2.05
C GLN A 111 -6.17 18.51 2.30
N LYS A 112 -6.27 19.57 3.10
CA LYS A 112 -7.54 20.22 3.43
C LYS A 112 -8.03 21.17 2.32
N TYR A 113 -7.20 21.48 1.34
CA TYR A 113 -7.56 22.38 0.24
C TYR A 113 -8.32 21.62 -0.84
N GLU A 114 -9.63 21.79 -0.92
CA GLU A 114 -10.52 21.02 -1.81
C GLU A 114 -10.13 21.12 -3.29
N ALA A 115 -9.79 22.32 -3.77
CA ALA A 115 -9.39 22.52 -5.16
C ALA A 115 -7.96 22.05 -5.49
N GLY A 116 -7.26 21.40 -4.54
CA GLY A 116 -5.86 21.04 -4.67
C GLY A 116 -5.52 20.16 -5.85
N TYR A 117 -6.40 19.23 -6.25
CA TYR A 117 -6.17 18.38 -7.42
C TYR A 117 -6.18 19.16 -8.74
N LEU A 118 -6.75 20.37 -8.79
CA LEU A 118 -6.73 21.25 -9.94
C LEU A 118 -5.63 22.32 -9.84
N ALA A 119 -5.20 22.63 -8.62
CA ALA A 119 -4.34 23.78 -8.35
C ALA A 119 -2.85 23.41 -8.18
N TRP A 120 -2.51 22.19 -7.82
CA TRP A 120 -1.14 21.83 -7.42
C TRP A 120 -0.10 22.03 -8.53
N ARG A 121 -0.49 22.03 -9.81
CA ARG A 121 0.40 22.25 -10.94
C ARG A 121 0.71 23.73 -11.21
N ARG A 122 0.02 24.66 -10.53
CA ARG A 122 0.22 26.11 -10.69
C ARG A 122 1.56 26.52 -10.09
N ASP A 123 2.22 27.48 -10.74
CA ASP A 123 3.53 27.95 -10.31
C ASP A 123 3.52 28.62 -8.93
N ASP A 124 2.44 29.35 -8.58
CA ASP A 124 2.26 29.93 -7.25
C ASP A 124 2.12 28.89 -6.14
N PHE A 125 1.48 27.74 -6.42
CA PHE A 125 1.41 26.63 -5.49
C PHE A 125 2.75 25.92 -5.32
N LYS A 126 3.50 25.73 -6.41
CA LYS A 126 4.86 25.16 -6.39
C LYS A 126 5.83 26.07 -5.62
N ALA A 127 5.75 27.39 -5.83
CA ALA A 127 6.56 28.36 -5.07
C ALA A 127 6.24 28.32 -3.58
N TYR A 128 4.94 28.33 -3.23
CA TYR A 128 4.52 28.20 -1.83
C TYR A 128 5.00 26.89 -1.19
N PHE A 129 4.95 25.77 -1.91
CA PHE A 129 5.48 24.51 -1.45
C PHE A 129 6.99 24.59 -1.16
N ALA A 130 7.76 25.19 -2.07
CA ALA A 130 9.20 25.32 -1.92
C ALA A 130 9.59 26.06 -0.63
N ASP A 131 8.81 27.08 -0.25
CA ASP A 131 9.08 27.93 0.92
C ASP A 131 8.54 27.37 2.25
N HIS A 132 7.56 26.43 2.22
CA HIS A 132 6.81 26.04 3.41
C HIS A 132 6.75 24.53 3.68
N HIS A 133 7.39 23.71 2.86
CA HIS A 133 7.45 22.28 3.13
C HIS A 133 8.29 21.94 4.36
N VAL A 134 8.00 20.78 4.92
CA VAL A 134 8.81 20.18 5.99
C VAL A 134 9.31 18.82 5.55
N GLN A 135 10.44 18.40 6.11
CA GLN A 135 11.00 17.05 5.92
C GLN A 135 11.24 16.40 7.25
N LEU A 136 11.17 15.07 7.30
CA LEU A 136 11.45 14.27 8.49
C LEU A 136 12.68 13.40 8.21
N SER A 137 13.67 13.47 9.07
CA SER A 137 14.74 12.46 9.09
C SER A 137 14.18 11.15 9.61
N LEU A 138 14.53 10.03 8.97
CA LEU A 138 14.10 8.69 9.36
C LEU A 138 15.32 7.82 9.62
N GLN A 139 15.20 6.91 10.57
CA GLN A 139 16.16 5.82 10.77
C GLN A 139 15.70 4.58 10.01
N LEU A 140 16.62 3.64 9.77
CA LEU A 140 16.28 2.32 9.23
C LEU A 140 15.15 1.68 10.05
N GLY A 141 14.07 1.29 9.40
CA GLY A 141 12.88 0.69 10.02
C GLY A 141 11.79 1.69 10.41
N ASP A 142 12.06 2.99 10.44
CA ASP A 142 11.00 3.98 10.65
C ASP A 142 10.00 3.97 9.52
N ALA A 143 8.74 4.27 9.85
CA ALA A 143 7.67 4.41 8.88
C ALA A 143 6.94 5.76 9.03
N VAL A 144 6.60 6.37 7.90
CA VAL A 144 5.77 7.57 7.84
C VAL A 144 4.52 7.26 7.03
N PHE A 145 3.36 7.62 7.57
CA PHE A 145 2.08 7.49 6.86
C PHE A 145 1.44 8.86 6.71
N PHE A 146 0.82 9.10 5.56
CA PHE A 146 0.18 10.37 5.26
C PHE A 146 -0.96 10.22 4.26
N ASN A 147 -1.84 11.22 4.24
CA ASN A 147 -2.93 11.32 3.27
C ASN A 147 -2.35 11.67 1.90
N PRO A 148 -2.65 10.91 0.82
CA PRO A 148 -2.09 11.15 -0.52
C PRO A 148 -2.47 12.51 -1.14
N ALA A 149 -3.51 13.19 -0.63
CA ALA A 149 -3.84 14.54 -1.04
C ALA A 149 -2.94 15.62 -0.39
N LEU A 150 -2.08 15.24 0.54
CA LEU A 150 -1.03 16.12 1.04
C LEU A 150 -0.06 16.46 -0.10
N PHE A 151 0.24 17.73 -0.31
CA PHE A 151 1.29 18.14 -1.24
C PHE A 151 2.62 17.57 -0.76
N HIS A 152 3.23 16.77 -1.59
CA HIS A 152 4.49 16.12 -1.25
C HIS A 152 5.34 15.84 -2.49
N GLY A 153 6.60 15.49 -2.26
CA GLY A 153 7.53 15.08 -3.29
C GLY A 153 8.85 14.62 -2.66
N ALA A 154 9.58 13.73 -3.33
CA ALA A 154 10.92 13.36 -2.87
C ALA A 154 11.83 14.58 -2.88
N GLY A 155 12.64 14.77 -1.83
CA GLY A 155 13.67 15.80 -1.78
C GLY A 155 14.89 15.44 -2.61
N THR A 156 15.76 16.42 -2.86
CA THR A 156 17.06 16.20 -3.52
C THR A 156 18.01 15.43 -2.61
N ASN A 157 18.58 14.35 -3.10
CA ASN A 157 19.69 13.68 -2.42
C ASN A 157 20.99 14.41 -2.79
N VAL A 158 21.53 15.20 -1.88
CA VAL A 158 22.76 15.96 -2.10
C VAL A 158 24.03 15.20 -1.69
N THR A 159 23.88 13.96 -1.21
CA THR A 159 25.03 13.12 -0.87
C THR A 159 25.72 12.58 -2.12
N SER A 160 26.98 12.20 -1.98
CA SER A 160 27.78 11.64 -3.07
C SER A 160 27.79 10.10 -3.13
N ASP A 161 27.31 9.45 -2.08
CA ASP A 161 27.51 8.01 -1.84
C ASP A 161 26.30 7.28 -1.22
N VAL A 162 25.31 8.00 -0.70
CA VAL A 162 24.15 7.38 -0.06
C VAL A 162 23.02 7.09 -1.06
N TYR A 163 22.67 5.84 -1.21
CA TYR A 163 21.46 5.39 -1.91
C TYR A 163 20.30 5.38 -0.92
N ARG A 164 19.37 6.31 -1.05
CA ARG A 164 18.19 6.37 -0.18
C ARG A 164 17.14 5.36 -0.64
N ILE A 165 16.88 4.34 0.17
CA ILE A 165 16.00 3.22 -0.18
C ILE A 165 14.78 3.23 0.74
N ALA A 166 13.59 3.24 0.17
CA ALA A 166 12.32 3.12 0.87
C ALA A 166 11.38 2.14 0.19
N ASN A 167 10.61 1.40 0.98
CA ASN A 167 9.42 0.73 0.50
C ASN A 167 8.23 1.69 0.62
N LEU A 168 7.69 2.11 -0.51
CA LEU A 168 6.53 3.00 -0.58
C LEU A 168 5.27 2.15 -0.52
N LEU A 169 4.58 2.21 0.62
CA LEU A 169 3.30 1.55 0.83
C LEU A 169 2.17 2.40 0.24
N GLN A 170 1.33 1.75 -0.56
CA GLN A 170 0.14 2.36 -1.14
C GLN A 170 -1.05 1.50 -0.79
N VAL A 171 -1.83 1.99 0.18
CA VAL A 171 -2.90 1.22 0.78
C VAL A 171 -4.23 1.81 0.37
N GLY A 172 -5.08 0.99 -0.23
CA GLY A 172 -6.44 1.36 -0.62
C GLY A 172 -7.48 0.79 0.34
N THR A 173 -8.63 1.47 0.43
CA THR A 173 -9.81 0.90 1.10
C THR A 173 -10.31 -0.36 0.37
N ALA A 174 -11.02 -1.20 1.07
CA ALA A 174 -11.73 -2.35 0.49
C ALA A 174 -12.62 -2.01 -0.72
N MET A 175 -13.14 -0.79 -0.77
CA MET A 175 -14.11 -0.34 -1.78
C MET A 175 -13.47 0.44 -2.93
N GLY A 176 -12.15 0.65 -2.90
CA GLY A 176 -11.39 1.38 -3.91
C GLY A 176 -10.58 0.45 -4.81
N ARG A 177 -10.06 1.01 -5.90
CA ARG A 177 -9.07 0.32 -6.71
C ARG A 177 -7.68 0.57 -6.17
N THR A 178 -6.84 -0.47 -6.19
CA THR A 178 -5.41 -0.34 -5.90
C THR A 178 -4.69 0.40 -7.02
N LEU A 179 -3.53 0.98 -6.71
CA LEU A 179 -2.70 1.62 -7.73
C LEU A 179 -2.10 0.60 -8.70
N GLU A 180 -1.67 -0.55 -8.19
CA GLU A 180 -1.07 -1.62 -8.98
C GLU A 180 -1.99 -2.84 -9.00
N ALA A 181 -2.05 -3.52 -10.14
CA ALA A 181 -2.66 -4.82 -10.24
C ALA A 181 -1.69 -5.86 -9.68
N VAL A 182 -2.15 -6.63 -8.69
CA VAL A 182 -1.39 -7.73 -8.08
C VAL A 182 -2.14 -9.04 -8.25
N ASP A 183 -1.46 -10.11 -8.58
CA ASP A 183 -2.03 -11.46 -8.60
C ASP A 183 -2.05 -12.03 -7.17
N ARG A 184 -3.06 -11.62 -6.40
CA ARG A 184 -3.22 -12.08 -5.01
C ARG A 184 -3.38 -13.59 -4.91
N GLY A 185 -3.95 -14.20 -5.94
CA GLY A 185 -4.06 -15.64 -5.98
C GLY A 185 -2.71 -16.35 -6.08
N ALA A 186 -1.83 -15.91 -6.99
CA ALA A 186 -0.47 -16.45 -7.08
C ALA A 186 0.33 -16.13 -5.80
N MET A 187 0.13 -14.95 -5.19
CA MET A 187 0.72 -14.62 -3.89
C MET A 187 0.29 -15.61 -2.81
N LEU A 188 -1.00 -15.92 -2.71
CA LEU A 188 -1.51 -16.85 -1.70
C LEU A 188 -1.02 -18.27 -1.91
N ASP A 189 -0.90 -18.73 -3.16
CA ASP A 189 -0.29 -20.04 -3.47
C ASP A 189 1.16 -20.13 -2.94
N ALA A 190 1.93 -19.06 -3.07
CA ALA A 190 3.32 -18.99 -2.58
C ALA A 190 3.42 -18.80 -1.06
N LEU A 191 2.52 -18.00 -0.47
CA LEU A 191 2.60 -17.61 0.95
C LEU A 191 1.98 -18.64 1.90
N TYR A 192 0.92 -19.34 1.47
CA TYR A 192 0.16 -20.21 2.36
C TYR A 192 1.00 -21.28 3.07
N PRO A 193 1.95 -21.98 2.41
CA PRO A 193 2.83 -22.94 3.11
C PRO A 193 3.58 -22.28 4.27
N VAL A 194 4.15 -21.09 4.06
CA VAL A 194 4.93 -20.37 5.08
C VAL A 194 4.04 -19.90 6.23
N LEU A 195 2.83 -19.41 5.92
CA LEU A 195 1.85 -19.01 6.93
C LEU A 195 1.41 -20.21 7.79
N LEU A 196 1.18 -21.35 7.15
CA LEU A 196 0.82 -22.60 7.85
C LEU A 196 1.95 -23.06 8.78
N ASP A 197 3.19 -23.12 8.28
CA ASP A 197 4.35 -23.49 9.07
C ASP A 197 4.49 -22.57 10.29
N ARG A 198 4.33 -21.26 10.10
CA ARG A 198 4.40 -20.30 11.20
C ARG A 198 3.32 -20.54 12.28
N VAL A 199 2.10 -20.90 11.87
CA VAL A 199 1.02 -21.27 12.82
C VAL A 199 1.33 -22.56 13.55
N VAL A 200 1.83 -23.58 12.82
CA VAL A 200 2.18 -24.91 13.40
C VAL A 200 3.33 -24.80 14.40
N GLU A 201 4.31 -23.93 14.12
CA GLU A 201 5.45 -23.65 15.00
C GLU A 201 5.07 -22.82 16.24
N GLY A 202 3.82 -22.41 16.38
CA GLY A 202 3.31 -21.62 17.53
C GLY A 202 3.61 -20.12 17.44
N GLY A 203 3.77 -19.60 16.24
CA GLY A 203 3.89 -18.15 16.00
C GLY A 203 2.64 -17.38 16.41
N ASP A 204 2.82 -16.10 16.73
CA ASP A 204 1.71 -15.22 17.11
C ASP A 204 0.68 -15.12 15.98
N ARG A 205 -0.52 -15.62 16.23
CA ARG A 205 -1.60 -15.67 15.26
C ARG A 205 -2.03 -14.26 14.81
N ALA A 206 -2.00 -13.27 15.68
CA ALA A 206 -2.36 -11.90 15.31
C ALA A 206 -1.37 -11.33 14.27
N LEU A 207 -0.08 -11.61 14.43
CA LEU A 207 0.94 -11.20 13.45
C LEU A 207 0.81 -11.96 12.12
N VAL A 208 0.46 -13.25 12.17
CA VAL A 208 0.14 -14.02 10.95
C VAL A 208 -1.06 -13.41 10.23
N ASP A 209 -2.10 -13.01 10.96
CA ASP A 209 -3.28 -12.36 10.39
C ASP A 209 -2.98 -11.00 9.76
N CYS A 210 -1.97 -10.25 10.25
CA CYS A 210 -1.48 -9.02 9.60
C CYS A 210 -0.86 -9.34 8.22
N ALA A 211 -0.04 -10.39 8.11
CA ALA A 211 0.51 -10.83 6.82
C ALA A 211 -0.59 -11.29 5.85
N VAL A 212 -1.62 -11.99 6.35
CA VAL A 212 -2.80 -12.35 5.56
C VAL A 212 -3.52 -11.10 5.05
N ALA A 213 -3.73 -10.09 5.90
CA ALA A 213 -4.39 -8.84 5.52
C ALA A 213 -3.61 -8.06 4.44
N ALA A 214 -2.28 -8.13 4.44
CA ALA A 214 -1.46 -7.53 3.39
C ALA A 214 -1.51 -8.29 2.06
N ALA A 215 -1.73 -9.61 2.09
CA ALA A 215 -1.64 -10.49 0.93
C ALA A 215 -2.99 -10.78 0.25
N ALA A 216 -4.06 -10.97 1.05
CA ALA A 216 -5.34 -11.47 0.59
C ALA A 216 -6.39 -10.35 0.42
N GLU A 217 -7.35 -10.57 -0.48
CA GLU A 217 -8.53 -9.72 -0.52
C GLU A 217 -9.40 -9.96 0.72
N GLY A 218 -9.60 -8.91 1.50
CA GLY A 218 -10.44 -8.94 2.69
C GLY A 218 -11.90 -8.58 2.42
N TYR A 219 -12.22 -8.08 1.21
CA TYR A 219 -13.59 -7.73 0.80
C TYR A 219 -14.09 -8.74 -0.24
N PRO A 220 -15.34 -9.25 -0.11
CA PRO A 220 -15.80 -10.37 -0.94
C PRO A 220 -16.14 -10.01 -2.38
N PHE A 221 -16.17 -8.72 -2.73
CA PHE A 221 -16.56 -8.26 -4.06
C PHE A 221 -15.42 -7.51 -4.78
N PRO A 222 -15.34 -7.62 -6.14
CA PRO A 222 -16.21 -8.42 -7.01
C PRO A 222 -15.97 -9.92 -6.89
N CYS A 223 -17.03 -10.72 -7.05
CA CYS A 223 -16.96 -12.17 -7.13
C CYS A 223 -17.97 -12.70 -8.15
N ASN A 224 -17.78 -13.93 -8.62
CA ASN A 224 -18.75 -14.61 -9.46
C ASN A 224 -19.78 -15.33 -8.58
N LEU A 225 -20.99 -14.76 -8.46
CA LEU A 225 -22.05 -15.32 -7.62
C LEU A 225 -22.62 -16.66 -8.10
N ASP A 226 -22.34 -17.06 -9.36
CA ASP A 226 -22.68 -18.41 -9.84
C ASP A 226 -21.76 -19.47 -9.23
N ILE A 227 -20.51 -19.10 -8.94
CA ILE A 227 -19.49 -19.96 -8.31
C ILE A 227 -19.52 -19.78 -6.79
N ASP A 228 -19.40 -18.55 -6.31
CA ASP A 228 -19.33 -18.17 -4.91
C ASP A 228 -20.70 -17.71 -4.38
N LYS A 229 -21.60 -18.63 -4.13
CA LYS A 229 -22.93 -18.30 -3.62
C LYS A 229 -22.85 -17.89 -2.14
N PRO A 230 -23.58 -16.84 -1.71
CA PRO A 230 -23.64 -16.42 -0.31
C PRO A 230 -24.51 -17.37 0.53
N ILE A 231 -24.01 -18.56 0.82
CA ILE A 231 -24.74 -19.57 1.58
C ILE A 231 -24.68 -19.22 3.06
N GLY A 232 -25.83 -18.97 3.67
CA GLY A 232 -25.97 -18.65 5.10
C GLY A 232 -25.62 -17.20 5.47
N GLY A 233 -25.49 -16.31 4.49
CA GLY A 233 -25.16 -14.90 4.71
C GLY A 233 -25.55 -14.01 3.52
N LEU A 234 -25.15 -12.75 3.57
CA LEU A 234 -25.37 -11.77 2.48
C LEU A 234 -24.23 -11.76 1.47
N THR A 235 -23.05 -12.25 1.86
CA THR A 235 -21.84 -12.25 1.03
C THR A 235 -21.14 -13.60 1.09
N PRO A 236 -20.43 -14.02 0.03
CA PRO A 236 -19.51 -15.14 0.16
C PRO A 236 -18.32 -14.76 1.06
N PRO A 237 -17.58 -15.76 1.60
CA PRO A 237 -16.34 -15.49 2.30
C PRO A 237 -15.32 -14.78 1.38
N SER A 238 -14.57 -13.83 1.93
CA SER A 238 -13.42 -13.22 1.25
C SER A 238 -12.24 -14.20 1.14
N ASP A 239 -11.21 -13.86 0.37
CA ASP A 239 -9.99 -14.68 0.29
C ASP A 239 -9.27 -14.70 1.64
N ALA A 240 -9.21 -13.56 2.35
CA ALA A 240 -8.65 -13.50 3.70
C ALA A 240 -9.39 -14.42 4.69
N ASP A 241 -10.74 -14.48 4.63
CA ASP A 241 -11.52 -15.38 5.47
C ASP A 241 -11.22 -16.86 5.17
N ARG A 242 -11.03 -17.19 3.89
CA ARG A 242 -10.68 -18.55 3.45
C ARG A 242 -9.29 -18.94 3.94
N VAL A 243 -8.30 -18.06 3.82
CA VAL A 243 -6.96 -18.30 4.35
C VAL A 243 -7.01 -18.55 5.86
N ARG A 244 -7.63 -17.63 6.60
CA ARG A 244 -7.75 -17.76 8.07
C ARG A 244 -8.41 -19.08 8.47
N LYS A 245 -9.53 -19.42 7.83
CA LYS A 245 -10.25 -20.68 8.10
C LYS A 245 -9.39 -21.91 7.76
N ALA A 246 -8.65 -21.88 6.67
CA ALA A 246 -7.77 -22.97 6.28
C ALA A 246 -6.60 -23.14 7.26
N LEU A 247 -6.00 -22.04 7.72
CA LEU A 247 -4.96 -22.06 8.77
C LEU A 247 -5.50 -22.61 10.09
N ASP A 248 -6.71 -22.22 10.51
CA ASP A 248 -7.34 -22.73 11.73
C ASP A 248 -7.64 -24.23 11.67
N ALA A 249 -7.97 -24.71 10.47
CA ALA A 249 -8.24 -26.14 10.24
C ALA A 249 -6.96 -26.97 10.00
N GLY A 250 -5.79 -26.34 9.89
CA GLY A 250 -4.55 -27.04 9.52
C GLY A 250 -4.62 -27.64 8.11
N THR A 251 -5.37 -27.02 7.19
CA THR A 251 -5.53 -27.48 5.81
C THR A 251 -4.19 -27.53 5.12
N SER A 252 -3.87 -28.62 4.43
CA SER A 252 -2.59 -28.72 3.70
C SER A 252 -2.51 -27.71 2.55
N ALA A 253 -1.29 -27.31 2.19
CA ALA A 253 -1.07 -26.37 1.09
C ALA A 253 -1.67 -26.86 -0.24
N ALA A 254 -1.61 -28.16 -0.52
CA ALA A 254 -2.19 -28.74 -1.72
C ALA A 254 -3.72 -28.64 -1.75
N GLU A 255 -4.38 -28.91 -0.63
CA GLU A 255 -5.84 -28.77 -0.52
C GLU A 255 -6.27 -27.32 -0.62
N PHE A 256 -5.54 -26.38 0.01
CA PHE A 256 -5.84 -24.95 -0.07
C PHE A 256 -5.67 -24.42 -1.51
N ALA A 257 -4.59 -24.80 -2.20
CA ALA A 257 -4.36 -24.46 -3.61
C ALA A 257 -5.51 -24.96 -4.51
N ALA A 258 -6.03 -26.16 -4.27
CA ALA A 258 -7.19 -26.68 -5.00
C ALA A 258 -8.45 -25.84 -4.78
N VAL A 259 -8.68 -25.34 -3.55
CA VAL A 259 -9.79 -24.43 -3.23
C VAL A 259 -9.67 -23.10 -3.97
N LEU A 260 -8.47 -22.52 -4.02
CA LEU A 260 -8.22 -21.28 -4.78
C LEU A 260 -8.40 -21.47 -6.28
N ALA A 261 -7.88 -22.57 -6.84
CA ALA A 261 -7.97 -22.86 -8.28
C ALA A 261 -9.42 -23.02 -8.75
N ALA A 262 -10.28 -23.65 -7.95
CA ALA A 262 -11.70 -23.83 -8.27
C ALA A 262 -12.49 -22.52 -8.38
N ARG A 263 -11.96 -21.41 -7.84
CA ARG A 263 -12.60 -20.07 -7.90
C ARG A 263 -12.12 -19.24 -9.09
N ARG A 264 -10.99 -19.59 -9.69
CA ARG A 264 -10.41 -18.88 -10.83
C ARG A 264 -10.90 -19.43 -12.18
N SER A 265 -11.53 -20.61 -12.15
CA SER A 265 -12.13 -21.25 -13.33
C SER A 265 -13.57 -20.78 -13.57
#